data_7d4b24c3021d9f17a1bc111a19ab20ee
#
_entry.id   7d4b24c3021d9f17a1bc111a19ab20ee
#
_cell.length_a   1.000
_cell.length_b   1.000
_cell.length_c   1.000
_cell.angle_alpha   90.00
_cell.angle_beta   90.00
_cell.angle_gamma   90.00
#
_symmetry.space_group_name_H-M   'P 1'
#
loop_
_entity.id
_entity.type
_entity.pdbx_description
1 polymer ?
#
loop_
_entity_poly.entity_id
_entity_poly.type
_entity_poly.pdbx_seq_one_letter_code
_entity_poly.pdbx_strand_id
1 'polypeptide(L)'
;MVAAPLYANGQKGSQIVGVVYFVPPETFLNNIVSSIKVAQSSRAYMINKSGDTIADVTLDTITTQNIEQEAQSNSSLKGLAAIHNAMRQGKNGFGSYRASDGIRFAAYAPVGSTDGWSVAVTALKSEYLADTYFGIVINIVVIVISILASIVVALQLSTNISAPMQACAKRMKLLVEGDLTSPVPQARGQDETAALTRSTADMVKGLNII
;
A
#
# COMPACT_ATOMS: atom_id res chain seq x y z
N MET A 1 -19.22 -36.24 -5.77
CA MET A 1 -19.88 -37.33 -5.02
C MET A 1 -19.22 -37.45 -3.67
N VAL A 2 -20.01 -37.47 -2.59
CA VAL A 2 -19.55 -37.75 -1.22
C VAL A 2 -20.15 -39.07 -0.81
N ALA A 3 -19.34 -39.98 -0.31
CA ALA A 3 -19.80 -41.32 0.06
C ALA A 3 -19.35 -41.69 1.48
N ALA A 4 -20.20 -42.39 2.20
CA ALA A 4 -19.91 -42.91 3.53
C ALA A 4 -20.37 -44.38 3.67
N PRO A 5 -19.59 -45.23 4.33
CA PRO A 5 -19.99 -46.61 4.57
C PRO A 5 -21.14 -46.68 5.59
N LEU A 6 -22.09 -47.54 5.31
CA LEU A 6 -23.16 -47.92 6.23
C LEU A 6 -22.71 -49.18 7.01
N TYR A 7 -22.66 -49.05 8.31
CA TYR A 7 -22.26 -50.13 9.20
C TYR A 7 -23.48 -50.87 9.75
N ALA A 8 -23.36 -52.21 9.91
CA ALA A 8 -24.37 -53.00 10.60
C ALA A 8 -24.61 -52.42 12.00
N ASN A 9 -25.90 -52.31 12.39
CA ASN A 9 -26.33 -51.79 13.68
C ASN A 9 -25.89 -50.34 13.97
N GLY A 10 -25.47 -49.54 12.92
CA GLY A 10 -25.04 -48.14 13.07
C GLY A 10 -23.69 -48.00 13.80
N GLN A 11 -22.96 -49.03 14.08
CA GLN A 11 -21.69 -48.96 14.82
C GLN A 11 -20.49 -48.95 13.87
N LYS A 12 -19.70 -47.89 13.91
CA LYS A 12 -18.44 -47.73 13.15
C LYS A 12 -17.47 -48.86 13.51
N GLY A 13 -16.99 -49.60 12.51
CA GLY A 13 -16.08 -50.75 12.68
C GLY A 13 -16.78 -52.10 12.64
N SER A 14 -18.13 -52.16 12.60
CA SER A 14 -18.87 -53.36 12.30
C SER A 14 -18.89 -53.66 10.79
N GLN A 15 -19.53 -54.77 10.40
CA GLN A 15 -19.63 -55.14 8.98
C GLN A 15 -20.26 -54.01 8.16
N ILE A 16 -19.63 -53.65 7.02
CA ILE A 16 -20.19 -52.71 6.08
C ILE A 16 -21.32 -53.42 5.33
N VAL A 17 -22.54 -52.91 5.45
CA VAL A 17 -23.75 -53.45 4.82
C VAL A 17 -24.20 -52.65 3.60
N GLY A 18 -23.59 -51.50 3.37
CA GLY A 18 -23.90 -50.67 2.22
C GLY A 18 -23.06 -49.40 2.18
N VAL A 19 -23.29 -48.59 1.17
CA VAL A 19 -22.69 -47.27 1.02
C VAL A 19 -23.80 -46.27 0.74
N VAL A 20 -23.84 -45.18 1.52
CA VAL A 20 -24.67 -44.01 1.21
C VAL A 20 -23.81 -43.01 0.46
N TYR A 21 -24.30 -42.50 -0.63
CA TYR A 21 -23.64 -41.47 -1.37
C TYR A 21 -24.58 -40.31 -1.66
N PHE A 22 -23.99 -39.13 -1.70
CA PHE A 22 -24.64 -37.86 -2.07
C PHE A 22 -23.96 -37.31 -3.30
N VAL A 23 -24.73 -37.01 -4.32
CA VAL A 23 -24.26 -36.31 -5.52
C VAL A 23 -24.83 -34.90 -5.47
N PRO A 24 -24.05 -33.90 -5.05
CA PRO A 24 -24.51 -32.53 -5.10
C PRO A 24 -24.73 -32.11 -6.56
N PRO A 25 -25.64 -31.17 -6.82
CA PRO A 25 -25.78 -30.59 -8.15
C PRO A 25 -24.45 -29.96 -8.60
N GLU A 26 -24.16 -29.94 -9.90
CA GLU A 26 -22.93 -29.38 -10.48
C GLU A 26 -22.64 -27.95 -10.02
N THR A 27 -23.69 -27.18 -9.79
CA THR A 27 -23.61 -25.79 -9.31
C THR A 27 -23.29 -25.63 -7.81
N PHE A 28 -23.25 -26.73 -7.04
CA PHE A 28 -23.05 -26.66 -5.58
C PHE A 28 -21.74 -25.98 -5.20
N LEU A 29 -20.62 -26.39 -5.78
CA LEU A 29 -19.32 -25.79 -5.51
C LEU A 29 -19.24 -24.36 -6.05
N ASN A 30 -19.85 -24.12 -7.19
CA ASN A 30 -19.90 -22.78 -7.81
C ASN A 30 -20.64 -21.77 -6.95
N ASN A 31 -21.74 -22.18 -6.32
CA ASN A 31 -22.47 -21.34 -5.39
C ASN A 31 -21.62 -20.95 -4.18
N ILE A 32 -20.78 -21.89 -3.69
CA ILE A 32 -19.85 -21.61 -2.60
C ILE A 32 -18.78 -20.60 -3.04
N VAL A 33 -18.06 -20.86 -4.15
CA VAL A 33 -17.00 -19.97 -4.60
C VAL A 33 -17.52 -18.60 -5.00
N SER A 34 -18.73 -18.52 -5.57
CA SER A 34 -19.37 -17.25 -5.95
C SER A 34 -19.77 -16.39 -4.76
N SER A 35 -19.96 -16.99 -3.58
CA SER A 35 -20.25 -16.27 -2.35
C SER A 35 -19.01 -15.65 -1.70
N ILE A 36 -17.82 -16.10 -2.07
CA ILE A 36 -16.55 -15.63 -1.50
C ILE A 36 -16.17 -14.30 -2.17
N LYS A 37 -16.33 -13.21 -1.44
CA LYS A 37 -15.98 -11.87 -1.90
C LYS A 37 -15.11 -11.17 -0.86
N VAL A 38 -13.90 -10.82 -1.24
CA VAL A 38 -12.94 -10.07 -0.41
C VAL A 38 -12.70 -8.66 -0.96
N ALA A 39 -13.08 -8.41 -2.22
CA ALA A 39 -12.99 -7.14 -2.93
C ALA A 39 -14.04 -7.13 -4.05
N GLN A 40 -14.27 -6.00 -4.71
CA GLN A 40 -15.24 -5.93 -5.82
C GLN A 40 -14.81 -6.76 -7.03
N SER A 41 -13.51 -6.77 -7.33
CA SER A 41 -12.90 -7.56 -8.41
C SER A 41 -12.61 -9.01 -8.03
N SER A 42 -12.95 -9.43 -6.80
CA SER A 42 -12.56 -10.76 -6.32
C SER A 42 -13.26 -11.87 -7.09
N ARG A 43 -12.50 -12.93 -7.35
CA ARG A 43 -12.98 -14.19 -7.91
C ARG A 43 -12.41 -15.33 -7.08
N ALA A 44 -13.23 -16.29 -6.76
CA ALA A 44 -12.77 -17.53 -6.13
C ALA A 44 -12.97 -18.69 -7.09
N TYR A 45 -12.06 -19.64 -7.06
CA TYR A 45 -12.14 -20.88 -7.84
C TYR A 45 -11.49 -22.03 -7.07
N MET A 46 -11.77 -23.23 -7.51
CA MET A 46 -11.18 -24.45 -6.92
C MET A 46 -10.60 -25.35 -8.01
N ILE A 47 -9.51 -26.00 -7.68
CA ILE A 47 -8.89 -27.03 -8.54
C ILE A 47 -8.81 -28.37 -7.78
N ASN A 48 -8.80 -29.45 -8.55
CA ASN A 48 -8.56 -30.79 -8.05
C ASN A 48 -7.05 -31.12 -8.00
N LYS A 49 -6.73 -32.33 -7.57
CA LYS A 49 -5.35 -32.86 -7.50
C LYS A 49 -4.64 -32.91 -8.87
N SER A 50 -5.38 -33.04 -9.96
CA SER A 50 -4.83 -33.03 -11.32
C SER A 50 -4.57 -31.62 -11.85
N GLY A 51 -5.08 -30.58 -11.20
CA GLY A 51 -4.99 -29.18 -11.62
C GLY A 51 -6.16 -28.72 -12.47
N ASP A 52 -7.19 -29.57 -12.62
CA ASP A 52 -8.40 -29.19 -13.37
C ASP A 52 -9.29 -28.31 -12.52
N THR A 53 -9.87 -27.29 -13.12
CA THR A 53 -10.83 -26.40 -12.46
C THR A 53 -12.12 -27.16 -12.17
N ILE A 54 -12.52 -27.23 -10.90
CA ILE A 54 -13.74 -27.95 -10.46
C ILE A 54 -14.84 -27.00 -9.95
N ALA A 55 -14.51 -25.75 -9.71
CA ALA A 55 -15.47 -24.67 -9.42
C ALA A 55 -14.88 -23.32 -9.84
N ASP A 56 -15.67 -22.49 -10.48
CA ASP A 56 -15.34 -21.14 -10.91
C ASP A 56 -16.62 -20.33 -11.07
N VAL A 57 -16.53 -19.02 -10.99
CA VAL A 57 -17.64 -18.12 -11.37
C VAL A 57 -17.94 -18.21 -12.87
N THR A 58 -16.96 -18.63 -13.68
CA THR A 58 -17.09 -18.86 -15.13
C THR A 58 -17.35 -20.36 -15.35
N LEU A 59 -18.57 -20.72 -15.65
CA LEU A 59 -18.99 -22.13 -15.77
C LEU A 59 -18.24 -22.92 -16.84
N ASP A 60 -17.89 -22.27 -17.95
CA ASP A 60 -17.22 -22.88 -19.09
C ASP A 60 -15.80 -23.39 -18.79
N THR A 61 -15.20 -22.93 -17.69
CA THR A 61 -13.86 -23.36 -17.27
C THR A 61 -13.87 -24.66 -16.47
N ILE A 62 -15.03 -25.08 -15.99
CA ILE A 62 -15.16 -26.23 -15.11
C ILE A 62 -14.92 -27.51 -15.90
N THR A 63 -14.04 -28.36 -15.40
CA THR A 63 -13.58 -29.63 -15.97
C THR A 63 -12.87 -29.54 -17.33
N THR A 64 -12.86 -28.38 -17.97
CA THR A 64 -12.24 -28.15 -19.29
C THR A 64 -10.91 -27.41 -19.18
N GLN A 65 -10.70 -26.63 -18.12
CA GLN A 65 -9.52 -25.81 -17.94
C GLN A 65 -8.49 -26.45 -17.01
N ASN A 66 -7.25 -26.54 -17.50
CA ASN A 66 -6.07 -26.87 -16.71
C ASN A 66 -4.95 -25.87 -17.04
N ILE A 67 -4.75 -24.92 -16.15
CA ILE A 67 -3.82 -23.81 -16.36
C ILE A 67 -2.37 -24.27 -16.52
N GLU A 68 -1.96 -25.35 -15.85
CA GLU A 68 -0.60 -25.87 -15.99
C GLU A 68 -0.34 -26.46 -17.38
N GLN A 69 -1.36 -27.08 -17.99
CA GLN A 69 -1.28 -27.59 -19.37
C GLN A 69 -1.32 -26.44 -20.38
N GLU A 70 -2.23 -25.47 -20.20
CA GLU A 70 -2.34 -24.31 -21.08
C GLU A 70 -1.08 -23.45 -21.07
N ALA A 71 -0.39 -23.35 -19.94
CA ALA A 71 0.85 -22.58 -19.80
C ALA A 71 2.03 -23.15 -20.62
N GLN A 72 1.93 -24.38 -21.11
CA GLN A 72 2.94 -24.99 -22.00
C GLN A 72 2.94 -24.31 -23.36
N SER A 73 1.77 -23.89 -23.86
CA SER A 73 1.60 -23.16 -25.11
C SER A 73 1.45 -21.65 -24.92
N ASN A 74 1.01 -21.20 -23.75
CA ASN A 74 0.76 -19.80 -23.45
C ASN A 74 1.65 -19.30 -22.29
N SER A 75 2.73 -18.61 -22.65
CA SER A 75 3.71 -18.11 -21.67
C SER A 75 3.14 -17.07 -20.68
N SER A 76 2.02 -16.41 -21.01
CA SER A 76 1.39 -15.43 -20.12
C SER A 76 0.78 -16.08 -18.88
N LEU A 77 0.44 -17.37 -18.95
CA LEU A 77 -0.14 -18.15 -17.87
C LEU A 77 0.90 -18.73 -16.89
N LYS A 78 2.20 -18.61 -17.17
CA LYS A 78 3.25 -19.20 -16.32
C LYS A 78 3.17 -18.78 -14.86
N GLY A 79 2.83 -17.50 -14.60
CA GLY A 79 2.67 -17.00 -13.23
C GLY A 79 1.51 -17.68 -12.49
N LEU A 80 0.38 -17.83 -13.16
CA LEU A 80 -0.78 -18.53 -12.61
C LEU A 80 -0.53 -20.04 -12.47
N ALA A 81 0.13 -20.66 -13.45
CA ALA A 81 0.51 -22.07 -13.41
C ALA A 81 1.44 -22.40 -12.23
N ALA A 82 2.35 -21.51 -11.86
CA ALA A 82 3.19 -21.67 -10.68
C ALA A 82 2.34 -21.69 -9.38
N ILE A 83 1.30 -20.87 -9.32
CA ILE A 83 0.33 -20.87 -8.19
C ILE A 83 -0.44 -22.20 -8.18
N HIS A 84 -0.98 -22.65 -9.31
CA HIS A 84 -1.69 -23.93 -9.43
C HIS A 84 -0.82 -25.11 -9.03
N ASN A 85 0.44 -25.12 -9.42
CA ASN A 85 1.39 -26.15 -9.00
C ASN A 85 1.56 -26.19 -7.48
N ALA A 86 1.67 -25.04 -6.82
CA ALA A 86 1.72 -24.96 -5.35
C ALA A 86 0.41 -25.45 -4.69
N MET A 87 -0.73 -25.08 -5.27
CA MET A 87 -2.05 -25.54 -4.83
C MET A 87 -2.18 -27.08 -4.90
N ARG A 88 -1.77 -27.69 -6.02
CA ARG A 88 -1.75 -29.16 -6.19
C ARG A 88 -0.86 -29.89 -5.20
N GLN A 89 0.21 -29.22 -4.75
CA GLN A 89 1.08 -29.76 -3.69
C GLN A 89 0.47 -29.62 -2.29
N GLY A 90 -0.77 -29.14 -2.17
CA GLY A 90 -1.44 -28.93 -0.89
C GLY A 90 -0.84 -27.81 -0.05
N LYS A 91 -0.12 -26.86 -0.67
CA LYS A 91 0.44 -25.71 0.01
C LYS A 91 -0.61 -24.62 0.18
N ASN A 92 -0.53 -23.89 1.27
CA ASN A 92 -1.16 -22.60 1.41
C ASN A 92 -0.16 -21.50 1.05
N GLY A 93 -0.64 -20.38 0.56
CA GLY A 93 0.26 -19.29 0.19
C GLY A 93 -0.44 -18.10 -0.44
N PHE A 94 0.40 -17.17 -0.86
CA PHE A 94 0.01 -15.94 -1.52
C PHE A 94 0.97 -15.68 -2.68
N GLY A 95 0.43 -15.18 -3.78
CA GLY A 95 1.22 -14.82 -4.96
C GLY A 95 0.56 -13.75 -5.79
N SER A 96 1.21 -13.36 -6.88
CA SER A 96 0.63 -12.47 -7.88
C SER A 96 0.88 -13.01 -9.28
N TYR A 97 -0.05 -12.75 -10.17
CA TYR A 97 0.07 -13.13 -11.58
C TYR A 97 -0.54 -12.06 -12.48
N ARG A 98 -0.18 -12.09 -13.76
CA ARG A 98 -0.74 -11.19 -14.77
C ARG A 98 -1.96 -11.87 -15.40
N ALA A 99 -3.11 -11.22 -15.31
CA ALA A 99 -4.33 -11.60 -16.02
C ALA A 99 -4.63 -10.60 -17.15
N SER A 100 -5.66 -10.86 -17.94
CA SER A 100 -6.10 -9.98 -19.04
C SER A 100 -6.54 -8.60 -18.56
N ASP A 101 -7.07 -8.52 -17.36
CA ASP A 101 -7.59 -7.29 -16.70
C ASP A 101 -6.57 -6.61 -15.77
N GLY A 102 -5.33 -7.13 -15.69
CA GLY A 102 -4.27 -6.53 -14.89
C GLY A 102 -3.49 -7.52 -14.03
N ILE A 103 -2.75 -7.01 -13.06
CA ILE A 103 -2.06 -7.84 -12.08
C ILE A 103 -3.07 -8.20 -10.98
N ARG A 104 -3.20 -9.49 -10.69
CA ARG A 104 -4.03 -10.02 -9.62
C ARG A 104 -3.19 -10.61 -8.50
N PHE A 105 -3.62 -10.41 -7.29
CA PHE A 105 -3.19 -11.19 -6.13
C PHE A 105 -3.99 -12.47 -6.06
N ALA A 106 -3.38 -13.54 -5.57
CA ALA A 106 -4.01 -14.81 -5.30
C ALA A 106 -3.58 -15.32 -3.93
N ALA A 107 -4.55 -15.58 -3.07
CA ALA A 107 -4.37 -16.32 -1.83
C ALA A 107 -4.97 -17.72 -2.03
N TYR A 108 -4.28 -18.77 -1.63
CA TYR A 108 -4.73 -20.14 -1.84
C TYR A 108 -4.44 -21.04 -0.66
N ALA A 109 -5.27 -22.05 -0.49
CA ALA A 109 -5.14 -23.04 0.56
C ALA A 109 -5.75 -24.39 0.14
N PRO A 110 -5.27 -25.52 0.69
CA PRO A 110 -5.90 -26.83 0.49
C PRO A 110 -7.24 -26.88 1.22
N VAL A 111 -8.18 -27.62 0.65
CA VAL A 111 -9.48 -27.89 1.25
C VAL A 111 -9.38 -29.19 2.05
N GLY A 112 -9.52 -29.09 3.37
CA GLY A 112 -9.44 -30.25 4.26
C GLY A 112 -10.50 -31.31 3.95
N SER A 113 -10.16 -32.59 4.22
CA SER A 113 -11.05 -33.72 4.02
C SER A 113 -11.49 -33.97 2.56
N THR A 114 -10.72 -33.45 1.60
CA THR A 114 -10.92 -33.74 0.16
C THR A 114 -9.72 -34.50 -0.42
N ASP A 115 -9.88 -35.08 -1.60
CA ASP A 115 -8.77 -35.72 -2.32
C ASP A 115 -7.92 -34.66 -3.07
N GLY A 116 -7.18 -33.86 -2.29
CA GLY A 116 -6.22 -32.90 -2.83
C GLY A 116 -6.83 -31.69 -3.55
N TRP A 117 -8.03 -31.28 -3.15
CA TRP A 117 -8.62 -30.05 -3.66
C TRP A 117 -7.98 -28.81 -3.02
N SER A 118 -7.93 -27.74 -3.78
CA SER A 118 -7.45 -26.45 -3.28
C SER A 118 -8.35 -25.33 -3.78
N VAL A 119 -8.55 -24.32 -2.93
CA VAL A 119 -9.29 -23.11 -3.24
C VAL A 119 -8.32 -21.95 -3.39
N ALA A 120 -8.59 -21.08 -4.35
CA ALA A 120 -7.91 -19.78 -4.46
C ALA A 120 -8.93 -18.64 -4.53
N VAL A 121 -8.56 -17.52 -3.92
CA VAL A 121 -9.29 -16.26 -4.02
C VAL A 121 -8.36 -15.23 -4.64
N THR A 122 -8.83 -14.57 -5.67
CA THR A 122 -8.04 -13.57 -6.41
C THR A 122 -8.73 -12.22 -6.43
N ALA A 123 -7.94 -11.13 -6.48
CA ALA A 123 -8.46 -9.79 -6.68
C ALA A 123 -7.42 -8.91 -7.38
N LEU A 124 -7.87 -7.83 -8.02
CA LEU A 124 -6.98 -6.88 -8.69
C LEU A 124 -6.06 -6.18 -7.70
N LYS A 125 -4.77 -6.17 -8.02
CA LYS A 125 -3.78 -5.45 -7.22
C LYS A 125 -4.09 -3.94 -7.13
N SER A 126 -4.60 -3.35 -8.21
CA SER A 126 -4.95 -1.92 -8.26
C SER A 126 -6.05 -1.56 -7.25
N GLU A 127 -6.99 -2.45 -6.99
CA GLU A 127 -8.07 -2.22 -6.02
C GLU A 127 -7.53 -2.08 -4.60
N TYR A 128 -6.59 -2.94 -4.19
CA TYR A 128 -5.97 -2.85 -2.87
C TYR A 128 -5.01 -1.67 -2.71
N LEU A 129 -4.42 -1.22 -3.79
CA LEU A 129 -3.44 -0.13 -3.75
C LEU A 129 -4.06 1.26 -3.99
N ALA A 130 -5.32 1.35 -4.39
CA ALA A 130 -5.98 2.62 -4.68
C ALA A 130 -5.92 3.59 -3.48
N ASP A 131 -6.31 3.13 -2.31
CA ASP A 131 -6.26 3.93 -1.08
C ASP A 131 -4.83 4.28 -0.66
N THR A 132 -3.88 3.39 -0.91
CA THR A 132 -2.46 3.62 -0.64
C THR A 132 -1.91 4.74 -1.52
N TYR A 133 -2.21 4.75 -2.81
CA TYR A 133 -1.78 5.82 -3.72
C TYR A 133 -2.38 7.16 -3.33
N PHE A 134 -3.64 7.21 -2.95
CA PHE A 134 -4.28 8.42 -2.45
C PHE A 134 -3.58 8.95 -1.20
N GLY A 135 -3.25 8.07 -0.25
CA GLY A 135 -2.47 8.43 0.94
C GLY A 135 -1.07 8.98 0.60
N ILE A 136 -0.37 8.40 -0.38
CA ILE A 136 0.93 8.89 -0.83
C ILE A 136 0.82 10.30 -1.43
N VAL A 137 -0.18 10.55 -2.27
CA VAL A 137 -0.41 11.87 -2.89
C VAL A 137 -0.66 12.92 -1.81
N ILE A 138 -1.52 12.65 -0.84
CA ILE A 138 -1.77 13.57 0.28
C ILE A 138 -0.47 13.87 1.04
N ASN A 139 0.33 12.87 1.36
CA ASN A 139 1.60 13.07 2.05
C ASN A 139 2.57 13.96 1.26
N ILE A 140 2.68 13.77 -0.06
CA ILE A 140 3.50 14.63 -0.92
C ILE A 140 3.02 16.08 -0.87
N VAL A 141 1.71 16.31 -0.95
CA VAL A 141 1.13 17.66 -0.88
C VAL A 141 1.44 18.33 0.46
N VAL A 142 1.29 17.62 1.57
CA VAL A 142 1.63 18.12 2.92
C VAL A 142 3.12 18.49 3.01
N ILE A 143 4.01 17.64 2.50
CA ILE A 143 5.45 17.92 2.49
C ILE A 143 5.75 19.19 1.70
N VAL A 144 5.19 19.35 0.51
CA VAL A 144 5.41 20.54 -0.33
C VAL A 144 4.93 21.82 0.36
N ILE A 145 3.73 21.78 0.96
CA ILE A 145 3.18 22.92 1.71
C ILE A 145 4.10 23.27 2.90
N SER A 146 4.59 22.28 3.63
CA SER A 146 5.47 22.47 4.78
C SER A 146 6.80 23.09 4.37
N ILE A 147 7.38 22.68 3.25
CA ILE A 147 8.61 23.28 2.70
C ILE A 147 8.38 24.74 2.33
N LEU A 148 7.29 25.06 1.63
CA LEU A 148 6.97 26.43 1.24
C LEU A 148 6.75 27.33 2.47
N ALA A 149 6.02 26.86 3.47
CA ALA A 149 5.82 27.57 4.72
C ALA A 149 7.15 27.82 5.44
N SER A 150 8.03 26.83 5.50
CA SER A 150 9.36 26.97 6.11
C SER A 150 10.23 27.99 5.39
N ILE A 151 10.20 28.05 4.05
CA ILE A 151 10.91 29.06 3.27
C ILE A 151 10.39 30.46 3.61
N VAL A 152 9.07 30.65 3.66
CA VAL A 152 8.47 31.96 4.01
C VAL A 152 8.92 32.42 5.39
N VAL A 153 8.86 31.53 6.39
CA VAL A 153 9.30 31.83 7.76
C VAL A 153 10.81 32.17 7.78
N ALA A 154 11.64 31.41 7.08
CA ALA A 154 13.08 31.65 7.01
C ALA A 154 13.40 33.04 6.37
N LEU A 155 12.70 33.40 5.31
CA LEU A 155 12.86 34.72 4.67
C LEU A 155 12.41 35.83 5.61
N GLN A 156 11.31 35.70 6.32
CA GLN A 156 10.85 36.70 7.29
C GLN A 156 11.85 36.87 8.45
N LEU A 157 12.36 35.76 9.01
CA LEU A 157 13.39 35.82 10.05
C LEU A 157 14.68 36.46 9.54
N SER A 158 15.09 36.14 8.31
CA SER A 158 16.29 36.72 7.70
C SER A 158 16.16 38.25 7.54
N THR A 159 15.04 38.74 7.02
CA THR A 159 14.83 40.16 6.76
C THR A 159 14.53 40.98 8.00
N ASN A 160 13.81 40.42 8.96
CA ASN A 160 13.34 41.16 10.14
C ASN A 160 14.30 41.07 11.33
N ILE A 161 15.10 40.02 11.43
CA ILE A 161 16.02 39.82 12.55
C ILE A 161 17.48 39.83 12.10
N SER A 162 17.87 38.90 11.22
CA SER A 162 19.29 38.72 10.89
C SER A 162 19.90 39.88 10.17
N ALA A 163 19.24 40.48 9.19
CA ALA A 163 19.77 41.59 8.42
C ALA A 163 19.97 42.86 9.26
N PRO A 164 19.00 43.31 10.09
CA PRO A 164 19.22 44.47 10.97
C PRO A 164 20.32 44.23 12.01
N MET A 165 20.41 43.03 12.59
CA MET A 165 21.46 42.72 13.54
C MET A 165 22.86 42.78 12.90
N GLN A 166 23.02 42.24 11.70
CA GLN A 166 24.27 42.31 10.95
C GLN A 166 24.64 43.76 10.60
N ALA A 167 23.65 44.60 10.22
CA ALA A 167 23.86 46.00 9.95
C ALA A 167 24.34 46.76 11.20
N CYS A 168 23.74 46.49 12.38
CA CYS A 168 24.20 47.10 13.63
C CYS A 168 25.63 46.63 13.97
N ALA A 169 25.93 45.32 13.88
CA ALA A 169 27.27 44.82 14.14
C ALA A 169 28.33 45.43 13.20
N LYS A 170 28.02 45.57 11.91
CA LYS A 170 28.90 46.24 10.94
C LYS A 170 29.10 47.70 11.30
N ARG A 171 28.06 48.42 11.70
CA ARG A 171 28.15 49.84 12.08
C ARG A 171 28.99 50.02 13.35
N MET A 172 28.84 49.15 14.34
CA MET A 172 29.67 49.17 15.55
C MET A 172 31.15 48.91 15.24
N LYS A 173 31.48 48.05 14.29
CA LYS A 173 32.84 47.82 13.84
C LYS A 173 33.45 49.10 13.21
N LEU A 174 32.72 49.77 12.34
CA LEU A 174 33.15 51.03 11.75
C LEU A 174 33.39 52.15 12.80
N LEU A 175 32.57 52.19 13.85
CA LEU A 175 32.78 53.10 14.98
C LEU A 175 34.09 52.83 15.69
N VAL A 176 34.46 51.56 15.93
CA VAL A 176 35.74 51.19 16.55
C VAL A 176 36.91 51.60 15.63
N GLU A 177 36.75 51.62 14.32
CA GLU A 177 37.73 52.04 13.33
C GLU A 177 37.78 53.58 13.18
N GLY A 178 36.96 54.34 13.95
CA GLY A 178 36.93 55.83 13.96
C GLY A 178 36.00 56.45 12.92
N ASP A 179 35.22 55.63 12.18
CA ASP A 179 34.27 56.17 11.18
C ASP A 179 33.00 56.68 11.87
N LEU A 180 32.89 57.96 12.00
CA LEU A 180 31.68 58.65 12.51
C LEU A 180 30.72 59.11 11.41
N THR A 181 31.10 59.02 10.14
CA THR A 181 30.37 59.59 9.00
C THR A 181 29.43 58.61 8.30
N SER A 182 29.71 57.33 8.38
CA SER A 182 28.86 56.31 7.74
C SER A 182 27.43 56.31 8.29
N PRO A 183 26.41 56.05 7.42
CA PRO A 183 25.02 56.11 7.81
C PRO A 183 24.67 55.01 8.83
N VAL A 184 23.79 55.33 9.78
CA VAL A 184 23.25 54.40 10.76
C VAL A 184 22.10 53.62 10.19
N PRO A 185 21.98 52.32 10.52
CA PRO A 185 20.83 51.51 10.13
C PRO A 185 19.53 52.12 10.64
N GLN A 186 18.47 52.07 9.81
CA GLN A 186 17.15 52.54 10.21
C GLN A 186 16.40 51.47 10.99
N ALA A 187 15.88 51.79 12.15
CA ALA A 187 15.03 50.94 12.94
C ALA A 187 13.67 50.73 12.27
N ARG A 188 13.25 49.48 12.08
CA ARG A 188 11.94 49.10 11.56
C ARG A 188 11.20 48.30 12.61
N GLY A 189 9.97 48.68 12.96
CA GLY A 189 9.17 47.97 13.97
C GLY A 189 9.35 48.49 15.40
N GLN A 190 8.85 47.72 16.37
CA GLN A 190 8.86 48.04 17.80
C GLN A 190 9.43 46.94 18.67
N ASP A 191 10.05 45.94 18.06
CA ASP A 191 10.66 44.78 18.70
C ASP A 191 12.08 45.09 19.25
N GLU A 192 12.70 44.12 19.87
CA GLU A 192 14.05 44.23 20.46
C GLU A 192 15.11 44.56 19.40
N THR A 193 14.93 44.09 18.19
CA THR A 193 15.82 44.37 17.06
C THR A 193 15.77 45.83 16.68
N ALA A 194 14.55 46.43 16.64
CA ALA A 194 14.37 47.83 16.40
C ALA A 194 14.90 48.70 17.57
N ALA A 195 14.75 48.21 18.82
CA ALA A 195 15.32 48.88 19.99
C ALA A 195 16.86 48.90 19.92
N LEU A 196 17.50 47.79 19.58
CA LEU A 196 18.95 47.72 19.36
C LEU A 196 19.42 48.65 18.27
N THR A 197 18.71 48.73 17.16
CA THR A 197 19.03 49.62 16.02
C THR A 197 18.93 51.07 16.44
N ARG A 198 17.90 51.49 17.19
CA ARG A 198 17.76 52.85 17.75
C ARG A 198 18.91 53.19 18.70
N SER A 199 19.23 52.29 19.64
CA SER A 199 20.34 52.51 20.57
C SER A 199 21.68 52.67 19.87
N THR A 200 21.93 51.89 18.82
CA THR A 200 23.12 52.05 17.97
C THR A 200 23.16 53.44 17.27
N ALA A 201 22.01 53.89 16.77
CA ALA A 201 21.89 55.23 16.16
C ALA A 201 22.14 56.37 17.14
N ASP A 202 21.58 56.26 18.36
CA ASP A 202 21.76 57.26 19.40
C ASP A 202 23.19 57.33 19.89
N MET A 203 23.88 56.18 19.99
CA MET A 203 25.30 56.14 20.33
C MET A 203 26.18 56.89 19.30
N VAL A 204 25.93 56.63 18.00
CA VAL A 204 26.64 57.30 16.93
C VAL A 204 26.42 58.82 16.96
N LYS A 205 25.16 59.28 17.19
CA LYS A 205 24.82 60.70 17.29
C LYS A 205 25.53 61.35 18.50
N GLY A 206 25.54 60.66 19.65
CA GLY A 206 26.22 61.16 20.86
C GLY A 206 27.71 61.37 20.66
N LEU A 207 28.37 60.50 19.91
CA LEU A 207 29.82 60.60 19.59
C LEU A 207 30.12 61.71 18.55
N ASN A 208 29.18 62.08 17.70
CA ASN A 208 29.37 63.17 16.69
C ASN A 208 29.16 64.57 17.25
N ILE A 209 28.72 64.71 18.52
CA ILE A 209 28.47 66.01 19.16
C ILE A 209 29.71 66.51 19.96
N ILE A 210 30.67 65.61 20.15
CA ILE A 210 31.93 65.84 20.83
C ILE A 210 33.00 66.21 19.80
#